data_46dc70fbc31b92f884ca66574a851cd6
#
_entry.id   46dc70fbc31b92f884ca66574a851cd6
#
_cell.length_a   1.000
_cell.length_b   1.000
_cell.length_c   1.000
_cell.angle_alpha   90.00
_cell.angle_beta   90.00
_cell.angle_gamma   90.00
#
_symmetry.space_group_name_H-M   'P 1'
#
loop_
_entity.id
_entity.type
_entity.pdbx_description
1 polymer ?
#
loop_
_entity_poly.entity_id
_entity_poly.type
_entity_poly.pdbx_seq_one_letter_code
_entity_poly.pdbx_strand_id
1 'polypeptide(L)'
;MRRYLIAMPIVLSTLLLAACATEKLRSRQTVLEETLRSYAATIRWGDIAQAQAFIDPKVREAHPVSALELARFKQVQVSGYNDQPVVPVGDNEVHQTVQIDLVNVNTQSARSVVDHQVWHYDEAAKRWWLTSGLPDISRQE
;
A
#
# COMPACT_ATOMS: atom_id res chain seq x y z
N MET A 1 -10.56 3.47 -55.46
CA MET A 1 -10.07 4.51 -54.52
C MET A 1 -11.04 4.87 -53.39
N ARG A 2 -12.30 4.56 -53.50
CA ARG A 2 -13.34 4.95 -52.48
C ARG A 2 -13.41 4.05 -51.24
N ARG A 3 -12.72 2.90 -51.26
CA ARG A 3 -12.76 1.88 -50.18
C ARG A 3 -11.71 2.10 -49.07
N TYR A 4 -10.72 2.93 -49.30
CA TYR A 4 -9.64 3.18 -48.33
C TYR A 4 -9.92 4.33 -47.36
N LEU A 5 -10.91 5.19 -47.69
CA LEU A 5 -11.28 6.36 -46.88
C LEU A 5 -12.08 6.02 -45.61
N ILE A 6 -12.69 4.83 -45.54
CA ILE A 6 -13.50 4.39 -44.39
C ILE A 6 -12.66 3.64 -43.35
N ALA A 7 -11.53 3.00 -43.76
CA ALA A 7 -10.66 2.24 -42.85
C ALA A 7 -9.79 3.15 -41.96
N MET A 8 -9.45 4.35 -42.42
CA MET A 8 -8.56 5.27 -41.70
C MET A 8 -9.13 5.83 -40.37
N PRO A 9 -10.43 6.22 -40.25
CA PRO A 9 -10.98 6.70 -38.98
C PRO A 9 -11.15 5.59 -37.94
N ILE A 10 -11.33 4.32 -38.34
CA ILE A 10 -11.49 3.19 -37.42
C ILE A 10 -10.16 2.87 -36.73
N VAL A 11 -9.03 2.90 -37.47
CA VAL A 11 -7.70 2.65 -36.93
C VAL A 11 -7.28 3.77 -35.96
N LEU A 12 -7.61 5.01 -36.27
CA LEU A 12 -7.30 6.16 -35.41
C LEU A 12 -8.10 6.14 -34.11
N SER A 13 -9.36 5.67 -34.14
CA SER A 13 -10.24 5.54 -32.97
C SER A 13 -9.74 4.47 -31.99
N THR A 14 -9.20 3.35 -32.49
CA THR A 14 -8.65 2.28 -31.63
C THR A 14 -7.35 2.69 -30.95
N LEU A 15 -6.52 3.51 -31.59
CA LEU A 15 -5.28 4.03 -30.98
C LEU A 15 -5.57 4.97 -29.80
N LEU A 16 -6.60 5.80 -29.89
CA LEU A 16 -6.96 6.73 -28.82
C LEU A 16 -7.46 6.01 -27.56
N LEU A 17 -8.19 4.90 -27.70
CA LEU A 17 -8.67 4.10 -26.56
C LEU A 17 -7.51 3.39 -25.83
N ALA A 18 -6.50 2.91 -26.55
CA ALA A 18 -5.32 2.28 -25.95
C ALA A 18 -4.46 3.29 -25.14
N ALA A 19 -4.33 4.52 -25.62
CA ALA A 19 -3.57 5.56 -24.93
C ALA A 19 -4.18 5.92 -23.57
N CYS A 20 -5.50 6.07 -23.50
CA CYS A 20 -6.19 6.39 -22.23
C CYS A 20 -6.07 5.27 -21.18
N ALA A 21 -6.11 4.00 -21.59
CA ALA A 21 -5.97 2.87 -20.68
C ALA A 21 -4.54 2.81 -20.09
N THR A 22 -3.54 3.05 -20.90
CA THR A 22 -2.13 3.05 -20.47
C THR A 22 -1.84 4.19 -19.48
N GLU A 23 -2.40 5.37 -19.71
CA GLU A 23 -2.23 6.52 -18.81
C GLU A 23 -2.90 6.31 -17.45
N LYS A 24 -4.08 5.70 -17.43
CA LYS A 24 -4.78 5.34 -16.19
C LYS A 24 -3.98 4.34 -15.35
N LEU A 25 -3.41 3.32 -15.97
CA LEU A 25 -2.56 2.33 -15.29
C LEU A 25 -1.29 2.97 -14.73
N ARG A 26 -0.64 3.82 -15.52
CA ARG A 26 0.56 4.56 -15.09
C ARG A 26 0.28 5.49 -13.92
N SER A 27 -0.86 6.18 -13.93
CA SER A 27 -1.29 7.04 -12.84
C SER A 27 -1.53 6.25 -11.55
N ARG A 28 -2.17 5.07 -11.60
CA ARG A 28 -2.37 4.19 -10.45
C ARG A 28 -1.05 3.69 -9.86
N GLN A 29 -0.11 3.31 -10.71
CA GLN A 29 1.21 2.88 -10.30
C GLN A 29 1.96 3.98 -9.54
N THR A 30 1.95 5.20 -10.06
CA THR A 30 2.59 6.34 -9.40
C THR A 30 1.97 6.61 -8.02
N VAL A 31 0.63 6.59 -7.93
CA VAL A 31 -0.07 6.76 -6.64
C VAL A 31 0.25 5.63 -5.67
N LEU A 32 0.40 4.38 -6.14
CA LEU A 32 0.83 3.25 -5.32
C LEU A 32 2.22 3.51 -4.73
N GLU A 33 3.19 3.82 -5.58
CA GLU A 33 4.58 4.06 -5.16
C GLU A 33 4.68 5.20 -4.13
N GLU A 34 3.95 6.29 -4.34
CA GLU A 34 3.87 7.39 -3.39
C GLU A 34 3.22 6.96 -2.06
N THR A 35 2.15 6.16 -2.11
CA THR A 35 1.46 5.65 -0.93
C THR A 35 2.37 4.74 -0.12
N LEU A 36 3.02 3.77 -0.76
CA LEU A 36 3.95 2.83 -0.10
C LEU A 36 5.13 3.57 0.52
N ARG A 37 5.71 4.55 -0.19
CA ARG A 37 6.80 5.37 0.34
C ARG A 37 6.37 6.19 1.56
N SER A 38 5.19 6.80 1.52
CA SER A 38 4.64 7.58 2.63
C SER A 38 4.32 6.69 3.84
N TYR A 39 3.76 5.51 3.61
CA TYR A 39 3.51 4.52 4.66
C TYR A 39 4.81 4.06 5.30
N ALA A 40 5.80 3.64 4.50
CA ALA A 40 7.12 3.23 4.99
C ALA A 40 7.79 4.34 5.81
N ALA A 41 7.71 5.60 5.37
CA ALA A 41 8.24 6.74 6.11
C ALA A 41 7.51 6.94 7.45
N THR A 42 6.18 6.79 7.49
CA THR A 42 5.38 6.89 8.72
C THR A 42 5.75 5.79 9.71
N ILE A 43 5.93 4.54 9.25
CA ILE A 43 6.35 3.43 10.10
C ILE A 43 7.78 3.64 10.63
N ARG A 44 8.72 4.08 9.79
CA ARG A 44 10.15 4.22 10.15
C ARG A 44 10.45 5.40 11.06
N TRP A 45 9.85 6.53 10.78
CA TRP A 45 10.25 7.83 11.34
C TRP A 45 9.16 8.52 12.14
N GLY A 46 7.92 8.05 11.99
CA GLY A 46 6.75 8.59 12.69
C GLY A 46 6.36 7.75 13.89
N ASP A 47 5.12 7.97 14.32
CA ASP A 47 4.43 7.10 15.27
C ASP A 47 3.66 6.04 14.46
N ILE A 48 3.89 4.75 14.73
CA ILE A 48 3.18 3.65 14.06
C ILE A 48 1.65 3.85 14.17
N ALA A 49 1.17 4.44 15.25
CA ALA A 49 -0.24 4.79 15.42
C ALA A 49 -0.75 5.75 14.32
N GLN A 50 0.09 6.62 13.76
CA GLN A 50 -0.30 7.53 12.68
C GLN A 50 -0.54 6.78 11.37
N ALA A 51 0.03 5.60 11.20
CA ALA A 51 -0.18 4.75 10.03
C ALA A 51 -1.64 4.26 9.90
N GLN A 52 -2.48 4.42 10.94
CA GLN A 52 -3.93 4.18 10.85
C GLN A 52 -4.61 5.03 9.77
N ALA A 53 -4.03 6.16 9.38
CA ALA A 53 -4.55 7.00 8.30
C ALA A 53 -4.52 6.33 6.92
N PHE A 54 -3.71 5.28 6.76
CA PHE A 54 -3.62 4.48 5.52
C PHE A 54 -4.62 3.32 5.49
N ILE A 55 -5.20 2.93 6.63
CA ILE A 55 -6.16 1.82 6.72
C ILE A 55 -7.48 2.24 6.09
N ASP A 56 -8.06 1.34 5.29
CA ASP A 56 -9.42 1.51 4.75
C ASP A 56 -10.39 1.88 5.88
N PRO A 57 -11.19 2.95 5.74
CA PRO A 57 -12.13 3.39 6.76
C PRO A 57 -13.06 2.29 7.26
N LYS A 58 -13.54 1.42 6.36
CA LYS A 58 -14.43 0.29 6.72
C LYS A 58 -13.69 -0.77 7.55
N VAL A 59 -12.44 -1.05 7.21
CA VAL A 59 -11.60 -1.98 7.98
C VAL A 59 -11.29 -1.39 9.36
N ARG A 60 -10.97 -0.10 9.43
CA ARG A 60 -10.69 0.59 10.69
C ARG A 60 -11.90 0.66 11.61
N GLU A 61 -13.11 0.83 11.07
CA GLU A 61 -14.36 0.80 11.84
C GLU A 61 -14.70 -0.61 12.34
N ALA A 62 -14.48 -1.64 11.51
CA ALA A 62 -14.73 -3.03 11.86
C ALA A 62 -13.71 -3.58 12.87
N HIS A 63 -12.46 -3.15 12.76
CA HIS A 63 -11.32 -3.60 13.58
C HIS A 63 -10.51 -2.41 14.08
N PRO A 64 -11.03 -1.63 15.04
CA PRO A 64 -10.32 -0.49 15.58
C PRO A 64 -9.06 -0.95 16.34
N VAL A 65 -7.97 -0.23 16.16
CA VAL A 65 -6.73 -0.50 16.90
C VAL A 65 -6.98 -0.28 18.39
N SER A 66 -6.73 -1.29 19.19
CA SER A 66 -6.98 -1.27 20.63
C SER A 66 -6.01 -0.36 21.39
N ALA A 67 -6.42 0.13 22.57
CA ALA A 67 -5.52 0.90 23.44
C ALA A 67 -4.26 0.11 23.83
N LEU A 68 -4.37 -1.22 23.95
CA LEU A 68 -3.25 -2.09 24.26
C LEU A 68 -2.24 -2.14 23.10
N GLU A 69 -2.70 -2.24 21.85
CA GLU A 69 -1.85 -2.20 20.66
C GLU A 69 -1.13 -0.85 20.54
N LEU A 70 -1.87 0.25 20.74
CA LEU A 70 -1.28 1.59 20.75
C LEU A 70 -0.22 1.75 21.83
N ALA A 71 -0.44 1.17 23.02
CA ALA A 71 0.55 1.18 24.08
C ALA A 71 1.80 0.34 23.74
N ARG A 72 1.63 -0.79 23.02
CA ARG A 72 2.75 -1.62 22.55
C ARG A 72 3.59 -0.91 21.50
N PHE A 73 2.97 -0.17 20.57
CA PHE A 73 3.71 0.62 19.57
C PHE A 73 4.65 1.65 20.21
N LYS A 74 4.26 2.24 21.33
CA LYS A 74 5.11 3.18 22.08
C LYS A 74 6.33 2.53 22.77
N GLN A 75 6.35 1.21 22.89
CA GLN A 75 7.45 0.47 23.52
C GLN A 75 8.52 0.04 22.51
N VAL A 76 8.32 0.28 21.24
CA VAL A 76 9.25 -0.12 20.19
C VAL A 76 9.64 1.05 19.31
N GLN A 77 10.87 0.97 18.80
CA GLN A 77 11.37 1.85 17.74
C GLN A 77 11.72 0.99 16.54
N VAL A 78 11.36 1.45 15.34
CA VAL A 78 11.73 0.80 14.09
C VAL A 78 13.17 1.14 13.77
N SER A 79 14.01 0.12 13.67
CA SER A 79 15.42 0.24 13.29
C SER A 79 15.69 -0.15 11.84
N GLY A 80 14.79 -0.93 11.21
CA GLY A 80 14.89 -1.35 9.82
C GLY A 80 13.50 -1.56 9.20
N TYR A 81 13.40 -1.32 7.90
CA TYR A 81 12.19 -1.54 7.10
C TYR A 81 12.65 -2.04 5.74
N ASN A 82 12.49 -3.34 5.50
CA ASN A 82 12.98 -4.03 4.31
C ASN A 82 11.79 -4.54 3.52
N ASP A 83 11.39 -3.79 2.52
CA ASP A 83 10.25 -4.10 1.67
C ASP A 83 10.66 -4.95 0.47
N GLN A 84 9.83 -5.93 0.15
CA GLN A 84 9.94 -6.71 -1.08
C GLN A 84 9.11 -6.07 -2.19
N PRO A 85 9.39 -6.40 -3.47
CA PRO A 85 8.58 -5.95 -4.59
C PRO A 85 7.11 -6.29 -4.39
N VAL A 86 6.23 -5.38 -4.77
CA VAL A 86 4.78 -5.61 -4.74
C VAL A 86 4.38 -6.69 -5.76
N VAL A 87 3.41 -7.51 -5.38
CA VAL A 87 2.83 -8.56 -6.22
C VAL A 87 1.38 -8.19 -6.51
N PRO A 88 1.02 -7.89 -7.77
CA PRO A 88 -0.36 -7.65 -8.16
C PRO A 88 -1.24 -8.89 -7.95
N VAL A 89 -2.42 -8.70 -7.36
CA VAL A 89 -3.44 -9.74 -7.16
C VAL A 89 -4.76 -9.24 -7.76
N GLY A 90 -4.95 -9.52 -9.04
CA GLY A 90 -6.07 -8.95 -9.81
C GLY A 90 -5.86 -7.48 -10.20
N ASP A 91 -6.96 -6.78 -10.47
CA ASP A 91 -6.91 -5.44 -11.08
C ASP A 91 -6.72 -4.30 -10.08
N ASN A 92 -7.19 -4.47 -8.85
CA ASN A 92 -7.28 -3.41 -7.85
C ASN A 92 -6.61 -3.77 -6.51
N GLU A 93 -5.82 -4.82 -6.48
CA GLU A 93 -5.17 -5.28 -5.26
C GLU A 93 -3.69 -5.59 -5.51
N VAL A 94 -2.85 -5.25 -4.55
CA VAL A 94 -1.45 -5.65 -4.52
C VAL A 94 -1.07 -6.13 -3.12
N HIS A 95 -0.17 -7.10 -3.06
CA HIS A 95 0.41 -7.62 -1.83
C HIS A 95 1.87 -7.19 -1.74
N GLN A 96 2.32 -6.87 -0.54
CA GLN A 96 3.72 -6.58 -0.26
C GLN A 96 4.11 -7.24 1.07
N THR A 97 5.25 -7.92 1.06
CA THR A 97 5.86 -8.45 2.30
C THR A 97 6.96 -7.51 2.74
N VAL A 98 6.94 -7.16 4.02
CA VAL A 98 7.92 -6.24 4.63
C VAL A 98 8.47 -6.87 5.89
N GLN A 99 9.79 -6.91 6.02
CA GLN A 99 10.45 -7.21 7.29
C GLN A 99 10.70 -5.91 8.04
N ILE A 100 10.18 -5.81 9.25
CA ILE A 100 10.35 -4.65 10.14
C ILE A 100 11.22 -5.06 11.31
N ASP A 101 12.36 -4.39 11.45
CA ASP A 101 13.27 -4.59 12.58
C ASP A 101 12.90 -3.60 13.68
N LEU A 102 12.70 -4.12 14.87
CA LEU A 102 12.23 -3.40 16.05
C LEU A 102 13.22 -3.48 17.18
N VAL A 103 13.38 -2.39 17.92
CA VAL A 103 14.13 -2.33 19.18
C VAL A 103 13.16 -1.91 20.28
N ASN A 104 13.10 -2.67 21.37
CA ASN A 104 12.33 -2.28 22.54
C ASN A 104 13.06 -1.12 23.26
N VAL A 105 12.36 -0.01 23.47
CA VAL A 105 12.95 1.21 24.03
C VAL A 105 13.41 1.07 25.48
N ASN A 106 12.83 0.12 26.23
CA ASN A 106 13.13 -0.09 27.65
C ASN A 106 14.25 -1.11 27.86
N THR A 107 14.22 -2.23 27.12
CA THR A 107 15.14 -3.37 27.31
C THR A 107 16.28 -3.37 26.31
N GLN A 108 16.21 -2.55 25.25
CA GLN A 108 17.15 -2.52 24.12
C GLN A 108 17.22 -3.86 23.36
N SER A 109 16.28 -4.76 23.59
CA SER A 109 16.22 -6.01 22.83
C SER A 109 15.73 -5.75 21.41
N ALA A 110 16.43 -6.35 20.43
CA ALA A 110 16.09 -6.27 19.03
C ALA A 110 15.35 -7.54 18.58
N ARG A 111 14.40 -7.37 17.66
CA ARG A 111 13.67 -8.46 16.98
C ARG A 111 13.15 -8.00 15.64
N SER A 112 12.81 -8.95 14.77
CA SER A 112 12.15 -8.67 13.49
C SER A 112 10.74 -9.25 13.49
N VAL A 113 9.85 -8.59 12.77
CA VAL A 113 8.49 -9.08 12.45
C VAL A 113 8.30 -9.03 10.95
N VAL A 114 7.51 -9.96 10.41
CA VAL A 114 7.11 -9.94 8.99
C VAL A 114 5.69 -9.41 8.90
N ASP A 115 5.53 -8.36 8.10
CA ASP A 115 4.26 -7.70 7.84
C ASP A 115 3.80 -8.03 6.41
N HIS A 116 2.66 -8.71 6.30
CA HIS A 116 2.03 -9.03 5.02
C HIS A 116 0.96 -8.01 4.69
N GLN A 117 1.34 -7.00 3.92
CA GLN A 117 0.47 -5.89 3.55
C GLN A 117 -0.41 -6.24 2.36
N VAL A 118 -1.68 -5.91 2.47
CA VAL A 118 -2.66 -5.98 1.39
C VAL A 118 -3.17 -4.58 1.13
N TRP A 119 -2.98 -4.11 -0.10
CA TRP A 119 -3.37 -2.78 -0.55
C TRP A 119 -4.45 -2.88 -1.60
N HIS A 120 -5.54 -2.15 -1.43
CA HIS A 120 -6.67 -2.10 -2.36
C HIS A 120 -6.84 -0.70 -2.94
N TYR A 121 -7.02 -0.63 -4.27
CA TYR A 121 -7.24 0.64 -4.96
C TYR A 121 -8.72 1.02 -4.97
N ASP A 122 -9.03 2.17 -4.42
CA ASP A 122 -10.37 2.78 -4.47
C ASP A 122 -10.48 3.67 -5.72
N GLU A 123 -11.28 3.24 -6.68
CA GLU A 123 -11.52 3.96 -7.93
C GLU A 123 -12.20 5.32 -7.72
N ALA A 124 -13.08 5.44 -6.74
CA ALA A 124 -13.80 6.66 -6.46
C ALA A 124 -12.89 7.69 -5.77
N ALA A 125 -12.12 7.26 -4.79
CA ALA A 125 -11.17 8.09 -4.05
C ALA A 125 -9.83 8.25 -4.79
N LYS A 126 -9.56 7.45 -5.84
CA LYS A 126 -8.31 7.40 -6.62
C LYS A 126 -7.07 7.24 -5.71
N ARG A 127 -7.17 6.37 -4.72
CA ARG A 127 -6.10 6.10 -3.77
C ARG A 127 -6.04 4.64 -3.35
N TRP A 128 -4.89 4.25 -2.82
CA TRP A 128 -4.68 2.94 -2.25
C TRP A 128 -4.94 2.96 -0.74
N TRP A 129 -5.64 1.94 -0.26
CA TRP A 129 -5.93 1.72 1.14
C TRP A 129 -5.30 0.43 1.63
N LEU A 130 -4.73 0.45 2.83
CA LEU A 130 -4.27 -0.74 3.53
C LEU A 130 -5.48 -1.49 4.10
N THR A 131 -5.65 -2.75 3.72
CA THR A 131 -6.77 -3.59 4.18
C THR A 131 -6.34 -4.67 5.16
N SER A 132 -5.04 -4.95 5.28
CA SER A 132 -4.48 -5.91 6.25
C SER A 132 -4.37 -5.37 7.69
N GLY A 133 -4.56 -4.07 7.91
CA GLY A 133 -4.33 -3.44 9.22
C GLY A 133 -2.87 -3.06 9.47
N LEU A 134 -2.57 -2.58 10.69
CA LEU A 134 -1.22 -2.24 11.11
C LEU A 134 -0.37 -3.52 11.34
N PRO A 135 0.97 -3.39 11.31
CA PRO A 135 1.87 -4.51 11.59
C PRO A 135 1.60 -5.13 12.96
N ASP A 136 1.47 -6.45 13.02
CA ASP A 136 1.36 -7.17 14.29
C ASP A 136 2.74 -7.31 14.95
N ILE A 137 3.09 -6.35 15.78
CA ILE A 137 4.35 -6.35 16.52
C ILE A 137 4.38 -7.31 17.72
N SER A 138 3.29 -8.02 18.00
CA SER A 138 3.25 -9.01 19.08
C SER A 138 3.75 -10.38 18.66
N ARG A 139 3.73 -10.67 17.35
CA ARG A 139 4.24 -11.92 16.80
C ARG A 139 5.77 -11.96 16.83
N GLN A 140 6.29 -13.09 17.24
CA GLN A 140 7.70 -13.48 17.04
C GLN A 140 7.69 -14.61 16.01
N GLU A 141 8.38 -14.43 14.92
CA GLU A 141 8.76 -15.54 14.03
C GLU A 141 10.13 -16.06 14.37
#